data_7a46ac4ddd70339c1f1b51a678022a1a
#
_entry.id   7a46ac4ddd70339c1f1b51a678022a1a
#
_cell.length_a   1.000
_cell.length_b   1.000
_cell.length_c   1.000
_cell.angle_alpha   90.00
_cell.angle_beta   90.00
_cell.angle_gamma   90.00
#
_symmetry.space_group_name_H-M   'P 1'
#
loop_
_entity.id
_entity.type
_entity.pdbx_description
1 polymer ?
#
loop_
_entity_poly.entity_id
_entity_poly.type
_entity_poly.pdbx_seq_one_letter_code
_entity_poly.pdbx_strand_id
1 'polypeptide(L)'
;KAKILAERYAAVFGMEAEYLPAFVEDLDTLTTLIHADGWAGEYSRYPTVREQVILIGAVDNDKSRQLCHKAFLKAENLIYIDSGNGEFSGQVVCGVRRNGRTIRKPVGGVFPELLKAQDRFPSELSCAEASLADPQSMAANITAATIVVDMVYNILVNGECSARQTDFSTKTVRMSTTLDKNRSAA
;
A
#
# COMPACT_ATOMS: atom_id res chain seq x y z
N LYS A 1 3.30 -17.79 -5.92
CA LYS A 1 3.72 -17.25 -4.61
C LYS A 1 2.49 -16.91 -3.74
N ALA A 2 1.51 -16.11 -4.22
CA ALA A 2 0.37 -15.64 -3.44
C ALA A 2 -0.39 -16.78 -2.72
N LYS A 3 -0.80 -17.84 -3.44
CA LYS A 3 -1.46 -19.01 -2.85
C LYS A 3 -0.71 -19.62 -1.67
N ILE A 4 0.58 -19.92 -1.86
CA ILE A 4 1.41 -20.56 -0.82
C ILE A 4 1.52 -19.69 0.43
N LEU A 5 1.64 -18.37 0.25
CA LEU A 5 1.71 -17.44 1.38
C LEU A 5 0.37 -17.33 2.10
N ALA A 6 -0.73 -17.18 1.37
CA ALA A 6 -2.07 -17.10 1.94
C ALA A 6 -2.40 -18.35 2.78
N GLU A 7 -2.23 -19.56 2.21
CA GLU A 7 -2.47 -20.82 2.92
C GLU A 7 -1.58 -20.98 4.15
N ARG A 8 -0.29 -20.61 4.05
CA ARG A 8 0.66 -20.69 5.16
C ARG A 8 0.25 -19.77 6.32
N TYR A 9 -0.05 -18.51 6.02
CA TYR A 9 -0.39 -17.54 7.08
C TYR A 9 -1.77 -17.79 7.67
N ALA A 10 -2.75 -18.19 6.85
CA ALA A 10 -4.05 -18.63 7.35
C ALA A 10 -3.92 -19.78 8.36
N ALA A 11 -3.11 -20.80 8.04
CA ALA A 11 -2.89 -21.95 8.91
C ALA A 11 -2.14 -21.59 10.21
N VAL A 12 -1.12 -20.71 10.13
CA VAL A 12 -0.29 -20.36 11.30
C VAL A 12 -1.01 -19.43 12.27
N PHE A 13 -1.78 -18.46 11.74
CA PHE A 13 -2.39 -17.42 12.56
C PHE A 13 -3.90 -17.58 12.76
N GLY A 14 -4.51 -18.62 12.21
CA GLY A 14 -5.96 -18.87 12.31
C GLY A 14 -6.79 -17.74 11.70
N MET A 15 -6.28 -17.09 10.63
CA MET A 15 -6.92 -15.97 9.96
C MET A 15 -7.41 -16.37 8.57
N GLU A 16 -8.41 -15.68 8.08
CA GLU A 16 -8.81 -15.78 6.68
C GLU A 16 -7.82 -14.99 5.81
N ALA A 17 -7.29 -15.62 4.79
CA ALA A 17 -6.41 -15.01 3.80
C ALA A 17 -6.78 -15.51 2.41
N GLU A 18 -7.27 -14.60 1.58
CA GLU A 18 -7.56 -14.88 0.19
C GLU A 18 -6.37 -14.56 -0.71
N TYR A 19 -6.36 -15.14 -1.90
CA TYR A 19 -5.32 -14.87 -2.88
C TYR A 19 -5.90 -14.80 -4.30
N LEU A 20 -5.33 -13.93 -5.11
CA LEU A 20 -5.60 -13.86 -6.54
C LEU A 20 -4.34 -14.33 -7.29
N PRO A 21 -4.38 -15.48 -8.01
CA PRO A 21 -3.21 -16.00 -8.74
C PRO A 21 -3.05 -15.33 -10.11
N ALA A 22 -3.20 -14.01 -10.16
CA ALA A 22 -3.11 -13.20 -11.36
C ALA A 22 -2.44 -11.85 -11.05
N PHE A 23 -1.97 -11.17 -12.08
CA PHE A 23 -1.59 -9.77 -11.97
C PHE A 23 -2.83 -8.88 -12.00
N VAL A 24 -2.87 -7.88 -11.14
CA VAL A 24 -3.93 -6.85 -11.13
C VAL A 24 -3.40 -5.65 -11.92
N GLU A 25 -3.86 -5.51 -13.16
CA GLU A 25 -3.33 -4.56 -14.12
C GLU A 25 -4.40 -3.62 -14.71
N ASP A 26 -5.63 -3.79 -14.28
CA ASP A 26 -6.74 -2.91 -14.65
C ASP A 26 -7.43 -2.31 -13.41
N LEU A 27 -8.05 -1.15 -13.62
CA LEU A 27 -8.65 -0.36 -12.55
C LEU A 27 -9.93 -1.01 -11.99
N ASP A 28 -10.71 -1.65 -12.83
CA ASP A 28 -12.00 -2.21 -12.42
C ASP A 28 -11.80 -3.44 -11.55
N THR A 29 -10.85 -4.31 -11.91
CA THR A 29 -10.41 -5.41 -11.04
C THR A 29 -9.91 -4.90 -9.69
N LEU A 30 -9.00 -3.91 -9.68
CA LEU A 30 -8.48 -3.37 -8.43
C LEU A 30 -9.57 -2.72 -7.59
N THR A 31 -10.45 -1.91 -8.19
CA THR A 31 -11.55 -1.29 -7.45
C THR A 31 -12.54 -2.30 -6.89
N THR A 32 -12.79 -3.41 -7.59
CA THR A 32 -13.63 -4.50 -7.08
C THR A 32 -13.00 -5.17 -5.86
N LEU A 33 -11.68 -5.40 -5.88
CA LEU A 33 -10.96 -6.02 -4.75
C LEU A 33 -10.91 -5.13 -3.51
N ILE A 34 -10.89 -3.80 -3.68
CA ILE A 34 -10.83 -2.84 -2.57
C ILE A 34 -12.19 -2.22 -2.24
N HIS A 35 -13.30 -2.83 -2.67
CA HIS A 35 -14.64 -2.30 -2.46
C HIS A 35 -14.94 -2.19 -0.95
N ALA A 36 -14.78 -0.99 -0.42
CA ALA A 36 -15.18 -0.65 0.94
C ALA A 36 -16.70 -0.43 1.07
N ASP A 37 -17.40 -0.22 -0.04
CA ASP A 37 -18.78 0.27 -0.04
C ASP A 37 -19.85 -0.83 -0.17
N GLY A 38 -19.48 -2.06 -0.53
CA GLY A 38 -20.44 -3.11 -0.86
C GLY A 38 -20.56 -4.25 0.15
N TRP A 39 -19.56 -4.47 0.98
CA TRP A 39 -19.53 -5.63 1.86
C TRP A 39 -20.15 -5.39 3.25
N ALA A 40 -20.19 -4.17 3.71
CA ALA A 40 -20.75 -3.84 5.03
C ALA A 40 -22.28 -4.06 5.13
N GLY A 41 -23.00 -4.13 4.00
CA GLY A 41 -24.47 -4.21 3.98
C GLY A 41 -25.05 -5.61 4.14
N GLU A 42 -24.44 -6.62 3.55
CA GLU A 42 -25.09 -7.92 3.39
C GLU A 42 -24.59 -9.02 4.32
N TYR A 43 -23.37 -8.91 4.88
CA TYR A 43 -22.75 -9.93 5.72
C TYR A 43 -22.27 -9.45 7.09
N SER A 44 -22.37 -8.18 7.41
CA SER A 44 -22.00 -7.70 8.73
C SER A 44 -23.04 -8.11 9.78
N ARG A 45 -22.64 -8.97 10.70
CA ARG A 45 -23.43 -9.25 11.93
C ARG A 45 -23.62 -8.01 12.79
N TYR A 46 -22.91 -6.91 12.46
CA TYR A 46 -22.90 -5.66 13.22
C TYR A 46 -23.06 -4.48 12.25
N PRO A 47 -24.27 -4.05 11.93
CA PRO A 47 -24.54 -2.97 10.97
C PRO A 47 -23.95 -1.61 11.38
N THR A 48 -23.37 -1.50 12.56
CA THR A 48 -22.72 -0.27 13.07
C THR A 48 -21.19 -0.28 12.89
N VAL A 49 -20.59 -1.40 12.48
CA VAL A 49 -19.14 -1.49 12.25
C VAL A 49 -18.85 -1.02 10.82
N ARG A 50 -18.14 0.09 10.71
CA ARG A 50 -17.62 0.55 9.43
C ARG A 50 -16.33 -0.18 9.10
N GLU A 51 -16.28 -0.87 7.99
CA GLU A 51 -15.06 -1.46 7.48
C GLU A 51 -14.07 -0.37 7.06
N GLN A 52 -12.81 -0.55 7.41
CA GLN A 52 -11.72 0.28 6.96
C GLN A 52 -10.82 -0.52 6.03
N VAL A 53 -10.83 -0.19 4.76
CA VAL A 53 -9.94 -0.82 3.79
C VAL A 53 -8.56 -0.15 3.85
N ILE A 54 -7.52 -0.98 3.94
CA ILE A 54 -6.12 -0.58 3.84
C ILE A 54 -5.52 -1.27 2.62
N LEU A 55 -5.22 -0.50 1.58
CA LEU A 55 -4.48 -0.98 0.42
C LEU A 55 -2.98 -0.84 0.71
N ILE A 56 -2.24 -1.93 0.61
CA ILE A 56 -0.78 -1.93 0.76
C ILE A 56 -0.15 -2.18 -0.61
N GLY A 57 0.54 -1.18 -1.13
CA GLY A 57 1.31 -1.24 -2.38
C GLY A 57 2.76 -1.62 -2.09
N ALA A 58 3.06 -2.91 -2.16
CA ALA A 58 4.42 -3.45 -2.09
C ALA A 58 4.83 -3.93 -3.49
N VAL A 59 4.79 -3.00 -4.45
CA VAL A 59 5.05 -3.25 -5.88
C VAL A 59 6.36 -2.60 -6.31
N ASP A 60 7.00 -3.17 -7.30
CA ASP A 60 8.32 -2.80 -7.79
C ASP A 60 8.30 -1.97 -9.11
N ASN A 61 7.12 -1.58 -9.58
CA ASN A 61 6.97 -0.81 -10.82
C ASN A 61 5.99 0.35 -10.66
N ASP A 62 6.26 1.42 -11.41
CA ASP A 62 5.47 2.65 -11.32
C ASP A 62 4.10 2.51 -11.98
N LYS A 63 3.94 1.61 -12.94
CA LYS A 63 2.64 1.36 -13.59
C LYS A 63 1.60 0.83 -12.59
N SER A 64 2.00 -0.11 -11.73
CA SER A 64 1.16 -0.62 -10.64
C SER A 64 0.88 0.46 -9.58
N ARG A 65 1.87 1.33 -9.26
CA ARG A 65 1.64 2.48 -8.38
C ARG A 65 0.67 3.49 -8.97
N GLN A 66 0.75 3.75 -10.28
CA GLN A 66 -0.22 4.60 -11.00
C GLN A 66 -1.63 4.02 -10.92
N LEU A 67 -1.76 2.70 -11.04
CA LEU A 67 -3.04 2.00 -10.91
C LEU A 67 -3.62 2.15 -9.50
N CYS A 68 -2.83 1.88 -8.46
CA CYS A 68 -3.22 2.09 -7.07
C CYS A 68 -3.59 3.55 -6.78
N HIS A 69 -2.86 4.51 -7.35
CA HIS A 69 -3.17 5.93 -7.24
C HIS A 69 -4.54 6.28 -7.84
N LYS A 70 -4.85 5.74 -9.02
CA LYS A 70 -6.17 5.93 -9.67
C LYS A 70 -7.29 5.32 -8.83
N ALA A 71 -7.08 4.11 -8.31
CA ALA A 71 -8.04 3.45 -7.42
C ALA A 71 -8.26 4.27 -6.13
N PHE A 72 -7.18 4.80 -5.53
CA PHE A 72 -7.28 5.69 -4.37
C PHE A 72 -8.13 6.93 -4.67
N LEU A 73 -7.97 7.58 -5.81
CA LEU A 73 -8.76 8.76 -6.17
C LEU A 73 -10.24 8.45 -6.47
N LYS A 74 -10.55 7.21 -6.83
CA LYS A 74 -11.91 6.74 -7.12
C LYS A 74 -12.67 6.31 -5.86
N ALA A 75 -11.95 5.86 -4.82
CA ALA A 75 -12.53 5.36 -3.58
C ALA A 75 -13.20 6.48 -2.75
N GLU A 76 -14.30 6.16 -2.07
CA GLU A 76 -14.89 7.04 -1.06
C GLU A 76 -14.08 7.06 0.24
N ASN A 77 -13.69 5.88 0.72
CA ASN A 77 -12.89 5.71 1.93
C ASN A 77 -11.78 4.70 1.66
N LEU A 78 -10.52 5.13 1.80
CA LEU A 78 -9.37 4.25 1.59
C LEU A 78 -8.14 4.80 2.31
N ILE A 79 -7.41 3.92 2.98
CA ILE A 79 -6.02 4.17 3.38
C ILE A 79 -5.14 3.45 2.37
N TYR A 80 -4.19 4.17 1.77
CA TYR A 80 -3.23 3.59 0.84
C TYR A 80 -1.82 3.81 1.36
N ILE A 81 -1.16 2.71 1.73
CA ILE A 81 0.24 2.69 2.15
C ILE A 81 1.06 2.14 1.00
N ASP A 82 1.94 2.96 0.45
CA ASP A 82 2.85 2.57 -0.62
C ASP A 82 4.27 2.48 -0.11
N SER A 83 4.96 1.41 -0.46
CA SER A 83 6.36 1.16 -0.14
C SER A 83 7.18 1.07 -1.41
N GLY A 84 8.12 2.00 -1.58
CA GLY A 84 9.10 2.00 -2.67
C GLY A 84 10.51 1.97 -2.11
N ASN A 85 11.34 1.08 -2.65
CA ASN A 85 12.74 0.99 -2.25
C ASN A 85 13.64 0.56 -3.41
N GLY A 86 14.86 1.06 -3.39
CA GLY A 86 15.98 0.63 -4.23
C GLY A 86 16.98 -0.18 -3.41
N GLU A 87 18.25 -0.14 -3.81
CA GLU A 87 19.29 -0.98 -3.23
C GLU A 87 19.50 -0.72 -1.72
N PHE A 88 19.65 0.53 -1.32
CA PHE A 88 19.99 0.91 0.07
C PHE A 88 19.03 1.93 0.69
N SER A 89 18.04 2.38 -0.01
CA SER A 89 17.13 3.42 0.49
C SER A 89 15.72 3.18 0.01
N GLY A 90 14.77 3.86 0.63
CA GLY A 90 13.39 3.80 0.23
C GLY A 90 12.52 4.78 0.99
N GLN A 91 11.25 4.74 0.67
CA GLN A 91 10.22 5.54 1.32
C GLN A 91 8.94 4.73 1.49
N VAL A 92 8.20 5.04 2.54
CA VAL A 92 6.83 4.56 2.74
C VAL A 92 5.92 5.76 2.89
N VAL A 93 4.85 5.80 2.11
CA VAL A 93 3.89 6.92 2.09
C VAL A 93 2.50 6.39 2.45
N CYS A 94 1.84 7.06 3.39
CA CYS A 94 0.48 6.74 3.81
C CYS A 94 -0.50 7.81 3.34
N GLY A 95 -1.26 7.52 2.30
CA GLY A 95 -2.37 8.34 1.81
C GLY A 95 -3.68 8.00 2.54
N VAL A 96 -4.53 9.00 2.74
CA VAL A 96 -5.83 8.82 3.39
C VAL A 96 -6.91 9.54 2.61
N ARG A 97 -7.98 8.83 2.29
CA ARG A 97 -9.17 9.35 1.65
C ARG A 97 -10.39 9.06 2.54
N ARG A 98 -11.25 10.05 2.74
CA ARG A 98 -12.48 9.91 3.53
C ARG A 98 -13.59 10.73 2.89
N ASN A 99 -14.76 10.12 2.74
CA ASN A 99 -15.96 10.73 2.15
C ASN A 99 -15.65 11.42 0.81
N GLY A 100 -14.96 10.71 -0.09
CA GLY A 100 -14.58 11.22 -1.40
C GLY A 100 -13.53 12.33 -1.41
N ARG A 101 -12.94 12.70 -0.26
CA ARG A 101 -11.93 13.76 -0.14
C ARG A 101 -10.55 13.20 0.24
N THR A 102 -9.53 13.67 -0.43
CA THR A 102 -8.14 13.35 -0.06
C THR A 102 -7.74 14.17 1.17
N ILE A 103 -7.67 13.48 2.32
CA ILE A 103 -7.22 14.06 3.59
C ILE A 103 -5.70 14.11 3.66
N ARG A 104 -5.06 13.05 3.13
CA ARG A 104 -3.62 12.92 3.05
C ARG A 104 -3.23 12.39 1.67
N LYS A 105 -2.23 13.03 1.03
CA LYS A 105 -1.82 12.68 -0.32
C LYS A 105 -1.23 11.26 -0.38
N PRO A 106 -1.62 10.44 -1.35
CA PRO A 106 -0.97 9.16 -1.64
C PRO A 106 0.38 9.38 -2.33
N VAL A 107 1.13 8.32 -2.58
CA VAL A 107 2.47 8.35 -3.16
C VAL A 107 2.56 9.19 -4.43
N GLY A 108 1.66 9.03 -5.41
CA GLY A 108 1.67 9.84 -6.62
C GLY A 108 1.30 11.32 -6.42
N GLY A 109 0.74 11.68 -5.25
CA GLY A 109 0.53 13.08 -4.86
C GLY A 109 1.73 13.68 -4.13
N VAL A 110 2.62 12.84 -3.58
CA VAL A 110 3.89 13.22 -2.93
C VAL A 110 4.99 13.27 -3.99
N PHE A 111 5.04 12.29 -4.88
CA PHE A 111 6.01 12.12 -5.97
C PHE A 111 5.30 12.13 -7.32
N PRO A 112 4.94 13.30 -7.88
CA PRO A 112 4.16 13.40 -9.12
C PRO A 112 4.87 12.84 -10.36
N GLU A 113 6.18 12.70 -10.33
CA GLU A 113 7.01 12.08 -11.36
C GLU A 113 6.63 10.61 -11.60
N LEU A 114 6.23 9.87 -10.57
CA LEU A 114 5.75 8.49 -10.69
C LEU A 114 4.54 8.37 -11.61
N LEU A 115 3.69 9.40 -11.65
CA LEU A 115 2.49 9.41 -12.49
C LEU A 115 2.81 9.64 -13.98
N LYS A 116 4.02 10.09 -14.30
CA LYS A 116 4.51 10.34 -15.65
C LYS A 116 5.45 9.25 -16.15
N ALA A 117 5.88 8.35 -15.29
CA ALA A 117 6.77 7.27 -15.65
C ALA A 117 6.13 6.38 -16.73
N GLN A 118 6.91 6.09 -17.77
CA GLN A 118 6.52 5.17 -18.85
C GLN A 118 7.03 3.77 -18.51
N ASP A 119 6.46 3.20 -17.48
CA ASP A 119 6.77 1.84 -17.04
C ASP A 119 5.78 0.84 -17.65
N ARG A 120 6.10 -0.44 -17.54
CA ARG A 120 5.28 -1.53 -18.06
C ARG A 120 4.77 -2.39 -16.89
N PHE A 121 3.63 -3.03 -17.09
CA PHE A 121 3.16 -4.02 -16.14
C PHE A 121 4.06 -5.26 -16.15
N PRO A 122 4.13 -6.02 -15.04
CA PRO A 122 4.92 -7.24 -14.98
C PRO A 122 4.58 -8.27 -16.07
N SER A 123 3.31 -8.35 -16.51
CA SER A 123 2.88 -9.22 -17.61
C SER A 123 3.42 -8.81 -18.98
N GLU A 124 3.81 -7.55 -19.14
CA GLU A 124 4.34 -6.98 -20.39
C GLU A 124 5.87 -7.16 -20.49
N LEU A 125 6.53 -7.66 -19.44
CA LEU A 125 7.98 -7.86 -19.39
C LEU A 125 8.35 -9.28 -19.86
N SER A 126 9.39 -9.38 -20.65
CA SER A 126 10.02 -10.69 -20.95
C SER A 126 10.78 -11.22 -19.71
N CYS A 127 11.01 -12.53 -19.66
CA CYS A 127 11.80 -13.14 -18.58
C CYS A 127 13.21 -12.52 -18.47
N ALA A 128 13.81 -12.10 -19.59
CA ALA A 128 15.12 -11.45 -19.60
C ALA A 128 15.06 -10.04 -18.98
N GLU A 129 14.03 -9.25 -19.28
CA GLU A 129 13.83 -7.91 -18.73
C GLU A 129 13.50 -7.97 -17.24
N ALA A 130 12.68 -8.93 -16.81
CA ALA A 130 12.36 -9.15 -15.39
C ALA A 130 13.58 -9.53 -14.53
N SER A 131 14.62 -10.11 -15.14
CA SER A 131 15.87 -10.46 -14.45
C SER A 131 16.87 -9.30 -14.31
N LEU A 132 16.64 -8.20 -15.02
CA LEU A 132 17.45 -6.97 -14.97
C LEU A 132 16.90 -5.95 -13.96
N ALA A 133 15.93 -6.33 -13.14
CA ALA A 133 15.38 -5.48 -12.10
C ALA A 133 16.50 -4.89 -11.21
N ASP A 134 16.32 -3.65 -10.81
CA ASP A 134 17.25 -2.95 -9.92
C ASP A 134 17.53 -3.79 -8.66
N PRO A 135 18.79 -3.96 -8.28
CA PRO A 135 19.13 -4.76 -7.13
C PRO A 135 18.50 -4.13 -5.87
N GLN A 136 17.80 -4.95 -5.11
CA GLN A 136 17.24 -4.56 -3.83
C GLN A 136 17.94 -5.35 -2.73
N SER A 137 18.45 -4.65 -1.71
CA SER A 137 19.03 -5.35 -0.57
C SER A 137 17.93 -5.91 0.35
N MET A 138 18.24 -7.06 0.96
CA MET A 138 17.35 -7.64 1.99
C MET A 138 17.10 -6.64 3.12
N ALA A 139 18.11 -5.88 3.52
CA ALA A 139 17.99 -4.88 4.57
C ALA A 139 17.00 -3.77 4.20
N ALA A 140 17.03 -3.28 2.95
CA ALA A 140 16.07 -2.27 2.48
C ALA A 140 14.65 -2.83 2.48
N ASN A 141 14.45 -4.06 1.99
CA ASN A 141 13.13 -4.71 1.97
C ASN A 141 12.58 -4.93 3.39
N ILE A 142 13.39 -5.41 4.34
CA ILE A 142 12.96 -5.61 5.73
C ILE A 142 12.62 -4.27 6.39
N THR A 143 13.44 -3.23 6.18
CA THR A 143 13.18 -1.90 6.74
C THR A 143 11.87 -1.33 6.21
N ALA A 144 11.64 -1.41 4.90
CA ALA A 144 10.40 -0.98 4.28
C ALA A 144 9.18 -1.74 4.85
N ALA A 145 9.27 -3.06 4.94
CA ALA A 145 8.21 -3.89 5.50
C ALA A 145 7.92 -3.56 6.97
N THR A 146 8.94 -3.31 7.79
CA THR A 146 8.78 -2.89 9.19
C THR A 146 8.01 -1.59 9.30
N ILE A 147 8.36 -0.58 8.49
CA ILE A 147 7.66 0.71 8.49
C ILE A 147 6.18 0.53 8.08
N VAL A 148 5.89 -0.29 7.07
CA VAL A 148 4.51 -0.60 6.66
C VAL A 148 3.75 -1.24 7.82
N VAL A 149 4.33 -2.24 8.48
CA VAL A 149 3.71 -2.92 9.63
C VAL A 149 3.45 -1.95 10.78
N ASP A 150 4.39 -1.06 11.10
CA ASP A 150 4.22 -0.05 12.13
C ASP A 150 3.08 0.92 11.81
N MET A 151 2.96 1.36 10.54
CA MET A 151 1.85 2.21 10.11
C MET A 151 0.50 1.48 10.23
N VAL A 152 0.42 0.23 9.77
CA VAL A 152 -0.79 -0.61 9.88
C VAL A 152 -1.16 -0.84 11.33
N TYR A 153 -0.19 -1.19 12.17
CA TYR A 153 -0.40 -1.41 13.60
C TYR A 153 -0.98 -0.17 14.29
N ASN A 154 -0.42 1.02 14.00
CA ASN A 154 -0.96 2.27 14.55
C ASN A 154 -2.40 2.53 14.09
N ILE A 155 -2.74 2.26 12.83
CA ILE A 155 -4.10 2.39 12.32
C ILE A 155 -5.06 1.45 13.06
N LEU A 156 -4.67 0.19 13.26
CA LEU A 156 -5.51 -0.81 13.90
C LEU A 156 -5.68 -0.58 15.40
N VAL A 157 -4.62 -0.16 16.10
CA VAL A 157 -4.63 -0.03 17.56
C VAL A 157 -5.09 1.36 18.01
N ASN A 158 -4.64 2.41 17.31
CA ASN A 158 -4.90 3.79 17.69
C ASN A 158 -5.99 4.45 16.83
N GLY A 159 -6.54 3.74 15.83
CA GLY A 159 -7.51 4.28 14.89
C GLY A 159 -6.93 5.19 13.81
N GLU A 160 -5.66 5.58 13.94
CA GLU A 160 -4.97 6.43 12.97
C GLU A 160 -3.44 6.24 13.03
N CYS A 161 -2.77 6.66 11.98
CA CYS A 161 -1.31 6.75 11.93
C CYS A 161 -0.93 8.19 11.61
N SER A 162 -0.17 8.86 12.46
CA SER A 162 0.28 10.24 12.24
C SER A 162 1.44 10.36 11.23
N ALA A 163 2.13 9.27 10.93
CA ALA A 163 3.19 9.24 9.94
C ALA A 163 2.60 9.35 8.52
N ARG A 164 3.03 10.40 7.79
CA ARG A 164 2.61 10.64 6.40
C ARG A 164 3.55 10.00 5.40
N GLN A 165 4.84 10.11 5.70
CA GLN A 165 5.93 9.60 4.89
C GLN A 165 7.10 9.29 5.81
N THR A 166 7.73 8.16 5.56
CA THR A 166 8.99 7.79 6.21
C THR A 166 10.01 7.47 5.14
N ASP A 167 11.10 8.20 5.12
CA ASP A 167 12.26 7.95 4.26
C ASP A 167 13.33 7.23 5.06
N PHE A 168 14.04 6.30 4.43
CA PHE A 168 15.11 5.56 5.10
C PHE A 168 16.30 5.31 4.19
N SER A 169 17.46 5.09 4.80
CA SER A 169 18.69 4.62 4.15
C SER A 169 19.36 3.58 5.03
N THR A 170 19.49 2.38 4.52
CA THR A 170 20.22 1.28 5.19
C THR A 170 21.73 1.46 5.09
N LYS A 171 22.22 2.21 4.08
CA LYS A 171 23.64 2.53 3.92
C LYS A 171 24.16 3.43 5.04
N THR A 172 23.35 4.39 5.47
CA THR A 172 23.70 5.36 6.53
C THR A 172 22.99 5.09 7.84
N VAL A 173 22.17 4.03 7.90
CA VAL A 173 21.34 3.66 9.06
C VAL A 173 20.49 4.84 9.56
N ARG A 174 19.87 5.55 8.62
CA ARG A 174 19.07 6.74 8.90
C ARG A 174 17.62 6.53 8.54
N MET A 175 16.73 7.03 9.39
CA MET A 175 15.28 7.08 9.15
C MET A 175 14.77 8.49 9.50
N SER A 176 13.85 9.01 8.69
CA SER A 176 13.23 10.33 8.88
C SER A 176 11.74 10.24 8.56
N THR A 177 10.90 10.71 9.48
CA THR A 177 9.44 10.64 9.32
C THR A 177 8.83 12.03 9.31
N THR A 178 8.03 12.31 8.30
CA THR A 178 7.16 13.49 8.23
C THR A 178 5.82 13.14 8.88
N LEU A 179 5.44 13.88 9.90
CA LEU A 179 4.18 13.71 10.62
C LEU A 179 3.09 14.63 10.09
N ASP A 180 1.84 14.31 10.37
CA ASP A 180 0.76 15.29 10.24
C ASP A 180 1.04 16.49 11.15
N LYS A 181 0.80 17.68 10.63
CA LYS A 181 0.80 18.86 11.49
C LYS A 181 -0.31 18.62 12.53
N ASN A 182 0.04 18.68 13.82
CA ASN A 182 -0.91 18.56 14.90
C ASN A 182 -2.17 19.38 14.57
N ARG A 183 -3.30 18.71 14.35
CA ARG A 183 -4.57 19.38 14.57
C ARG A 183 -4.61 19.54 16.09
N SER A 184 -4.25 20.74 16.55
CA SER A 184 -4.52 21.14 17.92
C SER A 184 -5.96 20.75 18.21
N ALA A 185 -6.13 19.92 19.23
CA ALA A 185 -7.45 19.54 19.72
C ALA A 185 -8.26 20.81 19.93
N ALA A 186 -9.32 20.93 19.14
CA ALA A 186 -10.38 21.91 19.35
C ALA A 186 -11.57 21.17 19.96
#